data_c6afa29bf515257df83e948daef51b6f
#
_entry.id   c6afa29bf515257df83e948daef51b6f
#
_cell.length_a   1.000
_cell.length_b   1.000
_cell.length_c   1.000
_cell.angle_alpha   90.00
_cell.angle_beta   90.00
_cell.angle_gamma   90.00
#
_symmetry.space_group_name_H-M   'P 1'
#
loop_
_entity.id
_entity.type
_entity.pdbx_description
1 polymer ?
#
loop_
_entity_poly.entity_id
_entity_poly.type
_entity_poly.pdbx_seq_one_letter_code
_entity_poly.pdbx_strand_id
1 'polypeptide(L)'
;LQLLQHSSGIPDYRKSPQFDIGRDYDPAELLSLVRLNDLEFPSGTDVRQSATNFLLLSMVIDAVAGMPYEEFVRENQFQPLGLQHTMFGKDLGAVQQDNVREHGNRHSLFKSRVEYVDPAETAAGYAVKDGAVKSVPPPARSSLRGFSDIWSTPQEISFWDICLAGSILVKDEKHRDMIYKPIRLDNGKIVPAMAGWQFPHHKGLMDIKGGVPGFSSYICRFTDPSELVCVTLTANKEGVDLTNLARRIAGALDPKLGSGHLDDDSLYLYESVFGVDETMERIEKILAEKSIPVFARIDHGKNAREAGLEMPPSKVVIFGSPKVGTNLMLENPGIATELPLRIAVWEDKEGSTWISFPHMEKIARAYGVENLPPVAPIRQLLRNIVSRAANVY
;
A
#
# COMPACT_ATOMS: atom_id res chain seq x y z
N LEU A 1 7.48 17.97 0.33
CA LEU A 1 6.71 16.89 0.98
C LEU A 1 5.49 16.50 0.14
N GLN A 2 4.63 17.43 -0.28
CA GLN A 2 3.39 17.16 -1.02
C GLN A 2 3.59 16.38 -2.32
N LEU A 3 4.73 16.54 -3.01
CA LEU A 3 5.07 15.72 -4.18
C LEU A 3 5.26 14.25 -3.80
N LEU A 4 6.01 13.96 -2.73
CA LEU A 4 6.21 12.60 -2.21
C LEU A 4 4.89 11.95 -1.74
N GLN A 5 4.00 12.75 -1.18
CA GLN A 5 2.70 12.32 -0.67
C GLN A 5 1.63 12.17 -1.75
N HIS A 6 1.91 12.57 -3.00
CA HIS A 6 0.89 12.72 -4.04
C HIS A 6 -0.28 13.67 -3.65
N SER A 7 -0.02 14.60 -2.71
CA SER A 7 -0.99 15.60 -2.25
C SER A 7 -0.79 16.98 -2.84
N SER A 8 -0.01 17.09 -3.92
CA SER A 8 0.26 18.36 -4.61
C SER A 8 -0.93 18.92 -5.39
N GLY A 9 -1.83 18.07 -5.85
CA GLY A 9 -2.91 18.41 -6.79
C GLY A 9 -2.45 18.55 -8.25
N ILE A 10 -1.16 18.41 -8.54
CA ILE A 10 -0.62 18.54 -9.91
C ILE A 10 -1.12 17.39 -10.79
N PRO A 11 -1.69 17.68 -11.99
CA PRO A 11 -2.18 16.66 -12.91
C PRO A 11 -1.09 15.70 -13.36
N ASP A 12 -1.48 14.48 -13.68
CA ASP A 12 -0.58 13.44 -14.19
C ASP A 12 -0.37 13.62 -15.70
N TYR A 13 0.88 13.83 -16.14
CA TYR A 13 1.21 13.99 -17.56
C TYR A 13 0.79 12.79 -18.41
N ARG A 14 0.70 11.59 -17.82
CA ARG A 14 0.25 10.38 -18.54
C ARG A 14 -1.21 10.43 -18.98
N LYS A 15 -2.01 11.33 -18.41
CA LYS A 15 -3.40 11.57 -18.82
C LYS A 15 -3.51 12.52 -20.03
N SER A 16 -2.41 13.15 -20.42
CA SER A 16 -2.41 14.00 -21.61
C SER A 16 -2.65 13.18 -22.87
N PRO A 17 -3.53 13.61 -23.77
CA PRO A 17 -3.72 12.95 -25.08
C PRO A 17 -2.46 12.92 -25.95
N GLN A 18 -1.47 13.76 -25.65
CA GLN A 18 -0.20 13.86 -26.37
C GLN A 18 0.87 12.94 -25.80
N PHE A 19 0.61 12.29 -24.65
CA PHE A 19 1.56 11.36 -24.04
C PHE A 19 1.52 10.00 -24.76
N ASP A 20 2.70 9.54 -25.15
CA ASP A 20 2.91 8.20 -25.71
C ASP A 20 3.98 7.47 -24.88
N ILE A 21 3.60 6.41 -24.20
CA ILE A 21 4.49 5.62 -23.36
C ILE A 21 5.62 4.94 -24.14
N GLY A 22 5.45 4.76 -25.46
CA GLY A 22 6.44 4.20 -26.38
C GLY A 22 7.45 5.22 -26.92
N ARG A 23 7.33 6.50 -26.54
CA ARG A 23 8.21 7.58 -26.99
C ARG A 23 9.15 8.02 -25.88
N ASP A 24 10.41 8.31 -26.24
CA ASP A 24 11.36 8.98 -25.33
C ASP A 24 11.09 10.50 -25.26
N TYR A 25 11.29 11.06 -24.09
CA TYR A 25 11.06 12.46 -23.78
C TYR A 25 12.20 13.06 -22.96
N ASP A 26 12.46 14.34 -23.16
CA ASP A 26 13.17 15.16 -22.21
C ASP A 26 12.26 15.50 -21.02
N PRO A 27 12.81 15.73 -19.82
CA PRO A 27 12.03 16.12 -18.65
C PRO A 27 11.16 17.36 -18.86
N ALA A 28 11.68 18.35 -19.60
CA ALA A 28 10.93 19.57 -19.93
C ALA A 28 9.77 19.30 -20.90
N GLU A 29 9.93 18.37 -21.85
CA GLU A 29 8.84 17.93 -22.75
C GLU A 29 7.73 17.25 -21.94
N LEU A 30 8.06 16.29 -21.03
CA LEU A 30 7.06 15.66 -20.17
C LEU A 30 6.30 16.69 -19.34
N LEU A 31 7.02 17.66 -18.77
CA LEU A 31 6.42 18.71 -17.96
C LEU A 31 5.49 19.61 -18.79
N SER A 32 5.81 19.84 -20.07
CA SER A 32 4.97 20.63 -20.98
C SER A 32 3.62 19.99 -21.30
N LEU A 33 3.46 18.69 -21.06
CA LEU A 33 2.20 17.96 -21.27
C LEU A 33 1.14 18.29 -20.21
N VAL A 34 1.51 18.97 -19.13
CA VAL A 34 0.60 19.38 -18.07
C VAL A 34 0.64 20.88 -17.84
N ARG A 35 -0.46 21.43 -17.35
CA ARG A 35 -0.53 22.81 -16.86
C ARG A 35 -0.40 22.79 -15.34
N LEU A 36 0.75 23.19 -14.82
CA LEU A 36 1.06 23.13 -13.38
C LEU A 36 0.12 23.96 -12.51
N ASN A 37 -0.51 25.00 -13.09
CA ASN A 37 -1.45 25.86 -12.36
C ASN A 37 -2.89 25.33 -12.33
N ASP A 38 -3.21 24.32 -13.14
CA ASP A 38 -4.54 23.73 -13.20
C ASP A 38 -4.60 22.54 -12.22
N LEU A 39 -4.51 22.81 -10.91
CA LEU A 39 -4.53 21.77 -9.91
C LEU A 39 -5.86 21.00 -9.91
N GLU A 40 -5.82 19.67 -9.84
CA GLU A 40 -7.00 18.82 -9.72
C GLU A 40 -7.72 19.00 -8.36
N PHE A 41 -6.98 19.45 -7.34
CA PHE A 41 -7.48 19.82 -6.01
C PHE A 41 -6.44 20.73 -5.32
N PRO A 42 -6.83 21.53 -4.30
CA PRO A 42 -5.89 22.36 -3.53
C PRO A 42 -4.81 21.50 -2.86
N SER A 43 -3.55 21.90 -2.97
CA SER A 43 -2.41 21.16 -2.40
C SER A 43 -2.64 20.88 -0.91
N GLY A 44 -2.37 19.64 -0.48
CA GLY A 44 -2.50 19.21 0.91
C GLY A 44 -3.92 18.74 1.30
N THR A 45 -4.94 18.89 0.44
CA THR A 45 -6.34 18.60 0.81
C THR A 45 -6.82 17.22 0.37
N ASP A 46 -6.15 16.58 -0.57
CA ASP A 46 -6.49 15.27 -1.12
C ASP A 46 -5.21 14.53 -1.57
N VAL A 47 -5.32 13.25 -1.91
CA VAL A 47 -4.22 12.45 -2.44
C VAL A 47 -4.63 11.82 -3.77
N ARG A 48 -3.82 12.05 -4.80
CA ARG A 48 -3.99 11.40 -6.10
C ARG A 48 -2.65 11.13 -6.73
N GLN A 49 -2.42 9.85 -7.05
CA GLN A 49 -1.19 9.44 -7.71
C GLN A 49 -0.98 10.22 -9.01
N SER A 50 0.21 10.81 -9.16
CA SER A 50 0.61 11.55 -10.34
C SER A 50 2.09 11.29 -10.64
N ALA A 51 2.40 10.82 -11.84
CA ALA A 51 3.78 10.65 -12.30
C ALA A 51 4.51 11.98 -12.41
N THR A 52 3.80 13.09 -12.65
CA THR A 52 4.37 14.44 -12.67
C THR A 52 5.06 14.79 -11.35
N ASN A 53 4.55 14.32 -10.21
CA ASN A 53 5.17 14.57 -8.91
C ASN A 53 6.57 13.99 -8.82
N PHE A 54 6.77 12.77 -9.30
CA PHE A 54 8.08 12.11 -9.28
C PHE A 54 9.00 12.61 -10.38
N LEU A 55 8.46 13.01 -11.53
CA LEU A 55 9.23 13.76 -12.52
C LEU A 55 9.82 15.05 -11.91
N LEU A 56 8.98 15.84 -11.23
CA LEU A 56 9.45 17.06 -10.55
C LEU A 56 10.47 16.75 -9.45
N LEU A 57 10.30 15.68 -8.68
CA LEU A 57 11.30 15.26 -7.68
C LEU A 57 12.63 14.88 -8.34
N SER A 58 12.62 14.17 -9.48
CA SER A 58 13.86 13.88 -10.22
C SER A 58 14.56 15.15 -10.70
N MET A 59 13.80 16.15 -11.16
CA MET A 59 14.35 17.45 -11.57
C MET A 59 14.89 18.26 -10.37
N VAL A 60 14.26 18.13 -9.20
CA VAL A 60 14.78 18.73 -7.95
C VAL A 60 16.13 18.10 -7.59
N ILE A 61 16.27 16.78 -7.75
CA ILE A 61 17.54 16.09 -7.53
C ILE A 61 18.59 16.60 -8.50
N ASP A 62 18.30 16.71 -9.80
CA ASP A 62 19.21 17.29 -10.80
C ASP A 62 19.74 18.66 -10.32
N ALA A 63 18.83 19.53 -9.89
CA ALA A 63 19.17 20.90 -9.50
C ALA A 63 19.96 20.99 -8.19
N VAL A 64 19.62 20.17 -7.20
CA VAL A 64 20.23 20.21 -5.86
C VAL A 64 21.55 19.45 -5.83
N ALA A 65 21.63 18.31 -6.49
CA ALA A 65 22.85 17.51 -6.54
C ALA A 65 23.89 18.04 -7.54
N GLY A 66 23.46 18.87 -8.50
CA GLY A 66 24.33 19.37 -9.57
C GLY A 66 24.78 18.28 -10.56
N MET A 67 24.05 17.17 -10.59
CA MET A 67 24.27 16.04 -11.49
C MET A 67 22.92 15.42 -11.90
N PRO A 68 22.87 14.62 -12.98
CA PRO A 68 21.66 13.92 -13.37
C PRO A 68 21.10 13.02 -12.25
N TYR A 69 19.79 13.02 -12.08
CA TYR A 69 19.07 12.19 -11.09
C TYR A 69 19.50 10.72 -11.15
N GLU A 70 19.65 10.18 -12.32
CA GLU A 70 20.03 8.78 -12.51
C GLU A 70 21.47 8.50 -12.04
N GLU A 71 22.36 9.46 -12.21
CA GLU A 71 23.75 9.37 -11.71
C GLU A 71 23.76 9.46 -10.18
N PHE A 72 23.04 10.44 -9.64
CA PHE A 72 22.88 10.57 -8.20
C PHE A 72 22.34 9.28 -7.54
N VAL A 73 21.29 8.68 -8.09
CA VAL A 73 20.71 7.44 -7.56
C VAL A 73 21.69 6.27 -7.71
N ARG A 74 22.40 6.19 -8.85
CA ARG A 74 23.40 5.15 -9.06
C ARG A 74 24.52 5.23 -8.03
N GLU A 75 25.08 6.40 -7.81
CA GLU A 75 26.20 6.61 -6.89
C GLU A 75 25.80 6.46 -5.42
N ASN A 76 24.57 6.87 -5.05
CA ASN A 76 24.15 6.92 -3.64
C ASN A 76 23.30 5.72 -3.22
N GLN A 77 22.78 4.93 -4.16
CA GLN A 77 21.96 3.76 -3.86
C GLN A 77 22.47 2.47 -4.52
N PHE A 78 22.63 2.40 -5.84
CA PHE A 78 22.97 1.15 -6.51
C PHE A 78 24.39 0.70 -6.23
N GLN A 79 25.37 1.57 -6.42
CA GLN A 79 26.79 1.26 -6.21
C GLN A 79 27.13 0.90 -4.76
N PRO A 80 26.69 1.68 -3.73
CA PRO A 80 26.99 1.33 -2.34
C PRO A 80 26.41 -0.01 -1.90
N LEU A 81 25.31 -0.42 -2.51
CA LEU A 81 24.68 -1.72 -2.25
C LEU A 81 25.21 -2.85 -3.16
N GLY A 82 26.04 -2.54 -4.15
CA GLY A 82 26.54 -3.52 -5.10
C GLY A 82 25.46 -4.11 -6.03
N LEU A 83 24.38 -3.33 -6.31
CA LEU A 83 23.31 -3.76 -7.21
C LEU A 83 23.82 -3.71 -8.66
N GLN A 84 23.96 -4.87 -9.28
CA GLN A 84 24.57 -4.98 -10.61
C GLN A 84 23.56 -5.19 -11.72
N HIS A 85 22.36 -5.66 -11.35
CA HIS A 85 21.24 -5.89 -12.25
C HIS A 85 20.12 -4.86 -12.04
N THR A 86 20.42 -3.77 -11.31
CA THR A 86 19.51 -2.63 -11.11
C THR A 86 20.04 -1.44 -11.87
N MET A 87 19.25 -0.92 -12.80
CA MET A 87 19.66 0.15 -13.70
C MET A 87 18.47 0.96 -14.20
N PHE A 88 18.75 2.11 -14.75
CA PHE A 88 17.74 2.88 -15.45
C PHE A 88 17.49 2.31 -16.86
N GLY A 89 16.25 2.47 -17.35
CA GLY A 89 15.86 1.97 -18.66
C GLY A 89 16.78 2.45 -19.81
N LYS A 90 17.32 3.67 -19.69
CA LYS A 90 18.29 4.21 -20.67
C LYS A 90 19.61 3.46 -20.74
N ASP A 91 19.97 2.73 -19.67
CA ASP A 91 21.26 2.03 -19.55
C ASP A 91 21.18 0.54 -19.96
N LEU A 92 19.97 0.03 -20.24
CA LEU A 92 19.75 -1.39 -20.59
C LEU A 92 20.62 -1.89 -21.74
N GLY A 93 20.79 -1.08 -22.80
CA GLY A 93 21.59 -1.46 -23.95
C GLY A 93 23.10 -1.57 -23.68
N ALA A 94 23.61 -0.83 -22.71
CA ALA A 94 25.02 -0.87 -22.32
C ALA A 94 25.37 -2.14 -21.50
N VAL A 95 24.42 -2.62 -20.70
CA VAL A 95 24.62 -3.78 -19.81
C VAL A 95 24.50 -5.10 -20.59
N GLN A 96 23.67 -5.16 -21.61
CA GLN A 96 23.54 -6.35 -22.46
C GLN A 96 24.84 -6.72 -23.20
N GLN A 97 25.78 -5.80 -23.36
CA GLN A 97 27.06 -6.06 -24.02
C GLN A 97 28.14 -6.59 -23.08
N ASP A 98 27.96 -6.43 -21.76
CA ASP A 98 28.96 -6.76 -20.72
C ASP A 98 28.68 -8.07 -19.97
N ASN A 99 27.89 -8.95 -20.52
CA ASN A 99 27.22 -10.08 -19.85
C ASN A 99 28.08 -11.27 -19.41
N VAL A 100 29.37 -11.15 -19.35
CA VAL A 100 30.24 -12.19 -18.79
C VAL A 100 30.94 -11.66 -17.56
N ARG A 101 30.23 -11.61 -16.44
CA ARG A 101 30.87 -11.29 -15.16
C ARG A 101 30.86 -12.50 -14.24
N GLU A 102 32.05 -12.86 -13.75
CA GLU A 102 32.21 -13.86 -12.71
C GLU A 102 31.41 -13.46 -11.45
N HIS A 103 30.53 -14.35 -10.99
CA HIS A 103 29.70 -14.15 -9.83
C HIS A 103 30.45 -14.54 -8.57
N GLY A 104 30.98 -13.54 -7.87
CA GLY A 104 31.41 -13.70 -6.47
C GLY A 104 30.21 -13.51 -5.52
N ASN A 105 30.31 -14.07 -4.34
CA ASN A 105 29.35 -13.88 -3.24
C ASN A 105 29.36 -12.39 -2.82
N ARG A 106 28.50 -11.56 -3.43
CA ARG A 106 28.63 -10.10 -3.46
C ARG A 106 28.03 -9.41 -2.23
N HIS A 107 27.23 -10.14 -1.47
CA HIS A 107 26.64 -9.64 -0.25
C HIS A 107 27.21 -10.38 0.95
N SER A 108 28.35 -9.94 1.43
CA SER A 108 28.98 -10.50 2.64
C SER A 108 28.08 -10.45 3.88
N LEU A 109 27.04 -9.61 3.85
CA LEU A 109 26.05 -9.48 4.90
C LEU A 109 24.92 -10.53 4.81
N PHE A 110 24.69 -11.13 3.63
CA PHE A 110 23.60 -12.08 3.41
C PHE A 110 24.13 -13.35 2.75
N LYS A 111 24.09 -14.45 3.48
CA LYS A 111 24.36 -15.78 2.93
C LYS A 111 23.08 -16.32 2.28
N SER A 112 22.91 -16.10 0.97
CA SER A 112 21.89 -16.81 0.22
C SER A 112 22.28 -18.30 0.10
N ARG A 113 21.34 -19.21 0.36
CA ARG A 113 21.49 -20.65 0.11
C ARG A 113 21.08 -21.03 -1.33
N VAL A 114 20.55 -20.07 -2.08
CA VAL A 114 20.06 -20.27 -3.44
C VAL A 114 21.09 -19.71 -4.39
N GLU A 115 21.47 -20.50 -5.38
CA GLU A 115 22.35 -20.07 -6.44
C GLU A 115 21.69 -18.94 -7.23
N TYR A 116 22.40 -17.84 -7.39
CA TYR A 116 21.90 -16.69 -8.15
C TYR A 116 22.03 -16.97 -9.63
N VAL A 117 20.92 -16.96 -10.34
CA VAL A 117 20.90 -17.04 -11.80
C VAL A 117 20.92 -15.63 -12.37
N ASP A 118 22.00 -15.32 -13.09
CA ASP A 118 22.14 -14.06 -13.80
C ASP A 118 21.35 -14.14 -15.12
N PRO A 119 20.26 -13.37 -15.28
CA PRO A 119 19.55 -13.37 -16.55
C PRO A 119 20.42 -12.68 -17.60
N ALA A 120 20.72 -13.39 -18.68
CA ALA A 120 21.46 -12.87 -19.83
C ALA A 120 20.67 -11.74 -20.55
N GLU A 121 19.36 -11.71 -20.39
CA GLU A 121 18.45 -10.79 -21.09
C GLU A 121 17.34 -10.27 -20.17
N THR A 122 16.80 -9.11 -20.52
CA THR A 122 15.59 -8.60 -19.87
C THR A 122 14.38 -9.45 -20.23
N ALA A 123 13.50 -9.70 -19.28
CA ALA A 123 12.27 -10.44 -19.52
C ALA A 123 11.38 -9.71 -20.56
N ALA A 124 10.81 -10.45 -21.50
CA ALA A 124 9.80 -9.93 -22.39
C ALA A 124 8.48 -9.74 -21.64
N GLY A 125 7.79 -8.60 -21.86
CA GLY A 125 6.52 -8.29 -21.26
C GLY A 125 5.32 -8.86 -22.02
N TYR A 126 4.24 -9.19 -21.32
CA TYR A 126 3.02 -9.77 -21.89
C TYR A 126 1.75 -9.14 -21.34
N ALA A 127 0.72 -9.12 -22.18
CA ALA A 127 -0.65 -8.74 -21.82
C ALA A 127 -1.66 -9.74 -22.39
N VAL A 128 -2.85 -9.78 -21.83
CA VAL A 128 -3.98 -10.49 -22.43
C VAL A 128 -4.76 -9.51 -23.30
N LYS A 129 -4.77 -9.76 -24.61
CA LYS A 129 -5.53 -8.98 -25.58
C LYS A 129 -6.40 -9.92 -26.41
N ASP A 130 -7.70 -9.66 -26.46
CA ASP A 130 -8.70 -10.51 -27.18
C ASP A 130 -8.66 -11.98 -26.71
N GLY A 131 -8.47 -12.22 -25.41
CA GLY A 131 -8.39 -13.56 -24.81
C GLY A 131 -7.08 -14.31 -25.06
N ALA A 132 -6.10 -13.72 -25.77
CA ALA A 132 -4.81 -14.33 -26.04
C ALA A 132 -3.66 -13.57 -25.34
N VAL A 133 -2.64 -14.32 -24.91
CA VAL A 133 -1.40 -13.73 -24.37
C VAL A 133 -0.58 -13.21 -25.55
N LYS A 134 -0.30 -11.91 -25.55
CA LYS A 134 0.50 -11.24 -26.59
C LYS A 134 1.67 -10.52 -25.94
N SER A 135 2.81 -10.49 -26.63
CA SER A 135 3.97 -9.68 -26.22
C SER A 135 3.60 -8.18 -26.30
N VAL A 136 4.11 -7.43 -25.33
CA VAL A 136 3.94 -5.99 -25.22
C VAL A 136 5.32 -5.34 -25.16
N PRO A 137 5.60 -4.33 -26.00
CA PRO A 137 6.86 -3.60 -25.91
C PRO A 137 6.95 -2.90 -24.53
N PRO A 138 8.14 -2.83 -23.96
CA PRO A 138 8.34 -2.08 -22.72
C PRO A 138 8.09 -0.58 -22.95
N PRO A 139 7.83 0.19 -21.88
CA PRO A 139 7.85 1.65 -21.96
C PRO A 139 9.16 2.17 -22.56
N ALA A 140 9.10 3.28 -23.28
CA ALA A 140 10.32 3.96 -23.70
C ALA A 140 11.16 4.40 -22.49
N ARG A 141 12.47 4.47 -22.68
CA ARG A 141 13.47 4.54 -21.61
C ARG A 141 13.31 5.76 -20.70
N SER A 142 12.75 6.85 -21.20
CA SER A 142 12.60 8.12 -20.47
C SER A 142 11.13 8.52 -20.25
N SER A 143 10.16 7.76 -20.80
CA SER A 143 8.73 8.11 -20.72
C SER A 143 8.17 8.14 -19.29
N LEU A 144 8.77 7.42 -18.36
CA LEU A 144 8.35 7.29 -16.95
C LEU A 144 9.43 7.78 -15.97
N ARG A 145 10.25 8.74 -16.36
CA ARG A 145 11.37 9.26 -15.54
C ARG A 145 10.94 9.63 -14.13
N GLY A 146 11.69 9.11 -13.16
CA GLY A 146 11.48 9.33 -11.73
C GLY A 146 10.32 8.53 -11.14
N PHE A 147 9.42 7.99 -11.96
CA PHE A 147 8.22 7.28 -11.52
C PHE A 147 8.31 5.76 -11.66
N SER A 148 8.80 5.26 -12.82
CA SER A 148 8.86 3.82 -13.13
C SER A 148 9.92 3.54 -14.21
N ASP A 149 11.10 4.09 -14.07
CA ASP A 149 12.19 4.03 -15.05
C ASP A 149 13.35 3.09 -14.63
N ILE A 150 13.21 2.39 -13.51
CA ILE A 150 14.22 1.46 -12.98
C ILE A 150 13.85 0.02 -13.37
N TRP A 151 14.85 -0.70 -13.86
CA TRP A 151 14.83 -2.13 -14.12
C TRP A 151 15.67 -2.86 -13.07
N SER A 152 15.18 -3.98 -12.57
CA SER A 152 15.87 -4.72 -11.51
C SER A 152 15.44 -6.18 -11.49
N THR A 153 16.04 -6.95 -10.59
CA THR A 153 15.61 -8.31 -10.24
C THR A 153 14.87 -8.32 -8.91
N PRO A 154 13.98 -9.29 -8.66
CA PRO A 154 13.30 -9.41 -7.37
C PRO A 154 14.28 -9.49 -6.19
N GLN A 155 15.41 -10.15 -6.38
CA GLN A 155 16.44 -10.31 -5.37
C GLN A 155 17.10 -8.98 -5.01
N GLU A 156 17.51 -8.19 -6.00
CA GLU A 156 18.15 -6.89 -5.75
C GLU A 156 17.18 -5.88 -5.16
N ILE A 157 15.91 -5.91 -5.58
CA ILE A 157 14.85 -5.06 -4.98
C ILE A 157 14.59 -5.45 -3.53
N SER A 158 14.55 -6.76 -3.19
CA SER A 158 14.42 -7.19 -1.79
C SER A 158 15.61 -6.71 -0.96
N PHE A 159 16.81 -6.78 -1.49
CA PHE A 159 18.01 -6.31 -0.81
C PHE A 159 18.00 -4.79 -0.62
N TRP A 160 17.66 -4.04 -1.67
CA TRP A 160 17.48 -2.59 -1.59
C TRP A 160 16.44 -2.20 -0.53
N ASP A 161 15.32 -2.92 -0.48
CA ASP A 161 14.24 -2.66 0.48
C ASP A 161 14.71 -2.90 1.93
N ILE A 162 15.43 -3.97 2.19
CA ILE A 162 16.04 -4.24 3.52
C ILE A 162 17.02 -3.12 3.91
N CYS A 163 17.83 -2.65 2.96
CA CYS A 163 18.78 -1.56 3.21
C CYS A 163 18.09 -0.20 3.41
N LEU A 164 16.93 -0.01 2.79
CA LEU A 164 16.09 1.18 3.02
C LEU A 164 15.42 1.12 4.40
N ALA A 165 14.91 -0.04 4.80
CA ALA A 165 14.29 -0.26 6.11
C ALA A 165 15.31 -0.07 7.25
N GLY A 166 16.53 -0.52 7.02
CA GLY A 166 17.65 -0.30 7.91
C GLY A 166 18.19 1.13 7.82
N SER A 167 19.30 1.38 8.51
CA SER A 167 19.98 2.68 8.50
C SER A 167 21.04 2.83 7.39
N ILE A 168 21.05 1.94 6.39
CA ILE A 168 22.11 1.89 5.38
C ILE A 168 21.92 2.99 4.34
N LEU A 169 20.74 3.07 3.72
CA LEU A 169 20.43 4.08 2.71
C LEU A 169 20.01 5.42 3.32
N VAL A 170 19.18 5.40 4.35
CA VAL A 170 18.72 6.62 5.03
C VAL A 170 19.19 6.57 6.49
N LYS A 171 20.30 7.24 6.78
CA LYS A 171 20.95 7.20 8.11
C LYS A 171 20.18 7.95 9.19
N ASP A 172 19.54 9.05 8.81
CA ASP A 172 18.77 9.89 9.73
C ASP A 172 17.42 9.24 10.04
N GLU A 173 17.17 8.98 11.32
CA GLU A 173 15.94 8.33 11.80
C GLU A 173 14.69 9.15 11.48
N LYS A 174 14.76 10.47 11.60
CA LYS A 174 13.62 11.36 11.30
C LYS A 174 13.21 11.26 9.82
N HIS A 175 14.20 11.15 8.94
CA HIS A 175 13.95 10.98 7.51
C HIS A 175 13.36 9.59 7.20
N ARG A 176 13.84 8.51 7.87
CA ARG A 176 13.22 7.19 7.76
C ARG A 176 11.79 7.19 8.24
N ASP A 177 11.55 7.80 9.39
CA ASP A 177 10.21 7.95 9.96
C ASP A 177 9.23 8.64 9.00
N MET A 178 9.70 9.64 8.25
CA MET A 178 8.85 10.33 7.27
C MET A 178 8.40 9.40 6.14
N ILE A 179 9.21 8.39 5.77
CA ILE A 179 8.88 7.46 4.68
C ILE A 179 7.82 6.44 5.15
N TYR A 180 7.80 6.11 6.44
CA TYR A 180 7.03 4.99 6.98
C TYR A 180 5.82 5.40 7.83
N LYS A 181 5.41 6.66 7.73
CA LYS A 181 4.20 7.15 8.41
C LYS A 181 3.09 7.46 7.42
N PRO A 182 1.83 7.17 7.78
CA PRO A 182 0.68 7.60 6.99
C PRO A 182 0.67 9.11 6.75
N ILE A 183 0.15 9.51 5.60
CA ILE A 183 -0.02 10.93 5.25
C ILE A 183 -1.11 11.54 6.11
N ARG A 184 -0.82 12.69 6.74
CA ARG A 184 -1.83 13.56 7.35
C ARG A 184 -2.06 14.74 6.43
N LEU A 185 -3.29 14.91 5.96
CA LEU A 185 -3.72 16.03 5.14
C LEU A 185 -3.99 17.27 6.01
N ASP A 186 -4.03 18.46 5.39
CA ASP A 186 -4.30 19.73 6.07
C ASP A 186 -5.68 19.77 6.76
N ASN A 187 -6.63 18.98 6.26
CA ASN A 187 -7.96 18.80 6.82
C ASN A 187 -8.02 17.73 7.94
N GLY A 188 -6.88 17.23 8.39
CA GLY A 188 -6.75 16.20 9.43
C GLY A 188 -7.02 14.78 8.99
N LYS A 189 -7.40 14.52 7.73
CA LYS A 189 -7.58 13.14 7.24
C LYS A 189 -6.26 12.38 7.19
N ILE A 190 -6.29 11.10 7.59
CA ILE A 190 -5.19 10.17 7.42
C ILE A 190 -5.38 9.39 6.12
N VAL A 191 -4.32 9.33 5.31
CA VAL A 191 -4.23 8.44 4.16
C VAL A 191 -3.20 7.37 4.49
N PRO A 192 -3.58 6.08 4.50
CA PRO A 192 -2.67 5.00 4.86
C PRO A 192 -1.70 4.68 3.71
N ALA A 193 -0.93 5.69 3.31
CA ALA A 193 0.05 5.62 2.23
C ALA A 193 1.14 6.68 2.40
N MET A 194 2.32 6.45 1.82
CA MET A 194 3.41 7.42 1.71
C MET A 194 4.39 7.01 0.60
N ALA A 195 4.73 7.93 -0.29
CA ALA A 195 5.73 7.71 -1.34
C ALA A 195 5.57 6.39 -2.14
N GLY A 196 4.33 6.01 -2.41
CA GLY A 196 4.00 4.74 -3.08
C GLY A 196 3.72 3.57 -2.13
N TRP A 197 4.28 3.57 -0.92
CA TRP A 197 3.95 2.58 0.10
C TRP A 197 2.50 2.70 0.53
N GLN A 198 1.85 1.56 0.70
CA GLN A 198 0.55 1.42 1.34
C GLN A 198 0.76 0.80 2.72
N PHE A 199 -0.02 1.26 3.69
CA PHE A 199 -0.08 0.68 5.03
C PHE A 199 -1.41 -0.05 5.15
N PRO A 200 -1.49 -1.34 4.75
CA PRO A 200 -2.71 -2.12 4.93
C PRO A 200 -3.08 -2.16 6.41
N HIS A 201 -4.35 -2.40 6.69
CA HIS A 201 -4.90 -2.38 8.05
C HIS A 201 -4.31 -3.44 9.00
N HIS A 202 -3.25 -4.11 8.60
CA HIS A 202 -2.48 -5.01 9.45
C HIS A 202 -1.30 -4.26 10.05
N LYS A 203 -1.20 -4.21 11.38
CA LYS A 203 -0.09 -3.56 12.09
C LYS A 203 1.24 -4.20 11.66
N GLY A 204 2.16 -3.38 11.20
CA GLY A 204 3.49 -3.83 10.78
C GLY A 204 3.60 -4.33 9.34
N LEU A 205 2.53 -4.35 8.56
CA LEU A 205 2.60 -4.67 7.14
C LEU A 205 2.66 -3.39 6.30
N MET A 206 3.64 -3.34 5.42
CA MET A 206 3.74 -2.33 4.36
C MET A 206 3.80 -3.01 3.01
N ASP A 207 3.09 -2.51 2.03
CA ASP A 207 3.18 -3.02 0.67
C ASP A 207 3.27 -1.92 -0.38
N ILE A 208 3.81 -2.29 -1.55
CA ILE A 208 3.80 -1.46 -2.73
C ILE A 208 3.50 -2.32 -3.95
N LYS A 209 2.57 -1.86 -4.77
CA LYS A 209 2.20 -2.48 -6.04
C LYS A 209 2.75 -1.65 -7.18
N GLY A 210 3.41 -2.29 -8.11
CA GLY A 210 3.89 -1.68 -9.33
C GLY A 210 3.29 -2.34 -10.58
N GLY A 211 3.13 -1.54 -11.63
CA GLY A 211 2.69 -2.06 -12.92
C GLY A 211 3.05 -1.10 -14.03
N VAL A 212 3.63 -1.65 -15.09
CA VAL A 212 3.86 -0.99 -16.38
C VAL A 212 3.39 -1.93 -17.48
N PRO A 213 3.19 -1.48 -18.73
CA PRO A 213 2.82 -2.37 -19.81
C PRO A 213 3.72 -3.61 -19.87
N GLY A 214 3.08 -4.78 -19.83
CA GLY A 214 3.75 -6.07 -19.87
C GLY A 214 4.26 -6.61 -18.53
N PHE A 215 4.22 -5.86 -17.42
CA PHE A 215 4.81 -6.27 -16.14
C PHE A 215 3.93 -5.93 -14.95
N SER A 216 4.06 -6.73 -13.90
CA SER A 216 3.49 -6.46 -12.58
C SER A 216 4.55 -6.73 -11.51
N SER A 217 4.57 -5.94 -10.45
CA SER A 217 5.46 -6.14 -9.31
C SER A 217 4.72 -5.94 -8.00
N TYR A 218 5.23 -6.57 -6.96
CA TYR A 218 4.69 -6.43 -5.61
C TYR A 218 5.80 -6.66 -4.60
N ILE A 219 5.88 -5.78 -3.61
CA ILE A 219 6.72 -5.93 -2.44
C ILE A 219 5.80 -5.90 -1.23
N CYS A 220 5.91 -6.85 -0.32
CA CYS A 220 5.36 -6.73 1.02
C CYS A 220 6.47 -6.89 2.05
N ARG A 221 6.46 -6.02 3.04
CA ARG A 221 7.40 -6.01 4.15
C ARG A 221 6.64 -6.05 5.46
N PHE A 222 7.02 -6.98 6.32
CA PHE A 222 6.59 -7.02 7.70
C PHE A 222 7.64 -6.30 8.53
N THR A 223 7.24 -5.28 9.28
CA THR A 223 8.13 -4.31 9.93
C THR A 223 8.33 -4.57 11.41
N ASP A 224 7.65 -5.57 11.99
CA ASP A 224 7.90 -5.97 13.36
C ASP A 224 9.35 -6.45 13.49
N PRO A 225 10.15 -5.92 14.44
CA PRO A 225 11.54 -6.33 14.62
C PRO A 225 11.74 -7.82 14.87
N SER A 226 10.73 -8.51 15.41
CA SER A 226 10.72 -9.95 15.62
C SER A 226 10.34 -10.75 14.35
N GLU A 227 9.82 -10.09 13.33
CA GLU A 227 9.21 -10.71 12.15
C GLU A 227 9.63 -9.99 10.86
N LEU A 228 10.91 -9.62 10.76
CA LEU A 228 11.45 -8.94 9.58
C LEU A 228 11.45 -9.86 8.36
N VAL A 229 10.37 -9.85 7.61
CA VAL A 229 10.22 -10.59 6.36
C VAL A 229 9.88 -9.62 5.23
N CYS A 230 10.61 -9.72 4.14
CA CYS A 230 10.30 -9.03 2.89
C CYS A 230 10.07 -10.06 1.79
N VAL A 231 8.97 -9.92 1.05
CA VAL A 231 8.67 -10.75 -0.12
C VAL A 231 8.52 -9.84 -1.33
N THR A 232 9.39 -10.00 -2.30
CA THR A 232 9.34 -9.28 -3.58
C THR A 232 8.96 -10.25 -4.69
N LEU A 233 7.93 -9.92 -5.44
CA LEU A 233 7.47 -10.67 -6.60
C LEU A 233 7.43 -9.79 -7.83
N THR A 234 7.86 -10.35 -8.95
CA THR A 234 7.68 -9.74 -10.27
C THR A 234 7.04 -10.75 -11.21
N ALA A 235 6.24 -10.26 -12.14
CA ALA A 235 5.67 -11.03 -13.22
C ALA A 235 5.86 -10.27 -14.53
N ASN A 236 6.28 -10.98 -15.56
CA ASN A 236 6.37 -10.44 -16.91
C ASN A 236 5.01 -10.50 -17.65
N LYS A 237 3.96 -10.20 -16.92
CA LYS A 237 2.58 -10.07 -17.40
C LYS A 237 1.91 -8.92 -16.65
N GLU A 238 1.25 -8.04 -17.37
CA GLU A 238 0.49 -6.94 -16.75
C GLU A 238 -0.80 -7.43 -16.08
N GLY A 239 -1.24 -6.69 -15.06
CA GLY A 239 -2.51 -6.92 -14.37
C GLY A 239 -2.56 -8.17 -13.49
N VAL A 240 -1.40 -8.71 -13.07
CA VAL A 240 -1.35 -9.85 -12.14
C VAL A 240 -1.46 -9.36 -10.70
N ASP A 241 -2.43 -9.88 -9.96
CA ASP A 241 -2.47 -9.68 -8.50
C ASP A 241 -1.53 -10.66 -7.80
N LEU A 242 -0.41 -10.14 -7.33
CA LEU A 242 0.64 -10.90 -6.65
C LEU A 242 0.46 -10.93 -5.12
N THR A 243 -0.54 -10.23 -4.58
CA THR A 243 -0.73 -10.01 -3.15
C THR A 243 -0.89 -11.32 -2.38
N ASN A 244 -1.84 -12.16 -2.79
CA ASN A 244 -2.10 -13.43 -2.12
C ASN A 244 -0.92 -14.41 -2.20
N LEU A 245 -0.20 -14.42 -3.31
CA LEU A 245 0.98 -15.25 -3.48
C LEU A 245 2.10 -14.82 -2.52
N ALA A 246 2.36 -13.52 -2.43
CA ALA A 246 3.37 -12.98 -1.52
C ALA A 246 3.08 -13.32 -0.06
N ARG A 247 1.82 -13.18 0.36
CA ARG A 247 1.39 -13.52 1.72
C ARG A 247 1.49 -15.01 2.02
N ARG A 248 1.17 -15.88 1.05
CA ARG A 248 1.39 -17.33 1.19
C ARG A 248 2.86 -17.69 1.33
N ILE A 249 3.74 -16.99 0.62
CA ILE A 249 5.20 -17.19 0.73
C ILE A 249 5.66 -16.72 2.12
N ALA A 250 5.24 -15.55 2.58
CA ALA A 250 5.56 -15.07 3.92
C ALA A 250 5.08 -16.07 5.00
N GLY A 251 3.86 -16.60 4.87
CA GLY A 251 3.30 -17.61 5.76
C GLY A 251 3.99 -18.97 5.74
N ALA A 252 4.70 -19.29 4.66
CA ALA A 252 5.55 -20.48 4.59
C ALA A 252 6.85 -20.32 5.39
N LEU A 253 7.31 -19.07 5.59
CA LEU A 253 8.46 -18.74 6.43
C LEU A 253 8.06 -18.61 7.89
N ASP A 254 7.01 -17.87 8.16
CA ASP A 254 6.38 -17.74 9.46
C ASP A 254 4.85 -17.84 9.31
N PRO A 255 4.21 -18.88 9.89
CA PRO A 255 2.77 -19.06 9.79
C PRO A 255 1.93 -17.87 10.23
N LYS A 256 2.43 -17.03 11.13
CA LYS A 256 1.75 -15.81 11.59
C LYS A 256 1.62 -14.75 10.48
N LEU A 257 2.50 -14.78 9.48
CA LEU A 257 2.53 -13.84 8.37
C LEU A 257 1.73 -14.35 7.16
N GLY A 258 1.22 -15.57 7.24
CA GLY A 258 0.43 -16.19 6.17
C GLY A 258 -0.94 -15.56 6.00
N SER A 259 -1.51 -15.70 4.80
CA SER A 259 -2.86 -15.22 4.51
C SER A 259 -3.92 -15.76 5.47
N GLY A 260 -3.72 -16.95 6.06
CA GLY A 260 -4.60 -17.51 7.10
C GLY A 260 -4.61 -16.69 8.39
N HIS A 261 -3.49 -16.08 8.78
CA HIS A 261 -3.38 -15.20 9.94
C HIS A 261 -3.59 -13.73 9.62
N LEU A 262 -3.19 -13.28 8.42
CA LEU A 262 -3.53 -11.94 7.91
C LEU A 262 -4.98 -11.88 7.44
N ASP A 263 -5.53 -13.03 7.04
CA ASP A 263 -6.95 -13.25 6.78
C ASP A 263 -7.73 -13.67 8.02
N ASP A 264 -7.07 -14.07 9.09
CA ASP A 264 -7.63 -14.23 10.43
C ASP A 264 -7.77 -12.89 11.18
N ASP A 265 -7.33 -11.80 10.59
CA ASP A 265 -7.92 -10.50 10.85
C ASP A 265 -9.39 -10.56 10.41
N SER A 266 -10.18 -11.25 11.22
CA SER A 266 -11.64 -11.23 11.12
C SER A 266 -12.18 -9.81 11.22
N LEU A 267 -11.29 -8.83 11.46
CA LEU A 267 -11.59 -7.44 11.72
C LEU A 267 -10.79 -6.51 10.80
N TYR A 268 -11.45 -5.52 10.25
CA TYR A 268 -10.77 -4.33 9.72
C TYR A 268 -10.28 -3.46 10.87
N LEU A 269 -9.09 -2.88 10.74
CA LEU A 269 -8.50 -1.92 11.69
C LEU A 269 -8.26 -0.57 11.00
N TYR A 270 -8.68 0.51 11.67
CA TYR A 270 -8.44 1.88 11.24
C TYR A 270 -7.95 2.71 12.41
N GLU A 271 -6.86 3.45 12.24
CA GLU A 271 -6.46 4.46 13.22
C GLU A 271 -7.37 5.69 13.10
N SER A 272 -7.82 6.21 14.24
CA SER A 272 -8.59 7.45 14.31
C SER A 272 -7.70 8.62 14.70
N VAL A 273 -7.93 9.79 14.12
CA VAL A 273 -7.28 11.04 14.55
C VAL A 273 -7.88 11.62 15.86
N PHE A 274 -8.98 11.06 16.32
CA PHE A 274 -9.69 11.49 17.51
C PHE A 274 -9.53 10.47 18.63
N GLY A 275 -9.76 10.90 19.86
CA GLY A 275 -9.83 9.98 21.01
C GLY A 275 -11.05 9.05 20.94
N VAL A 276 -11.06 8.03 21.82
CA VAL A 276 -12.09 6.97 21.83
C VAL A 276 -13.52 7.54 21.94
N ASP A 277 -13.73 8.51 22.82
CA ASP A 277 -15.07 9.09 23.06
C ASP A 277 -15.56 9.84 21.82
N GLU A 278 -14.78 10.75 21.29
CA GLU A 278 -15.14 11.52 20.10
C GLU A 278 -15.35 10.61 18.90
N THR A 279 -14.49 9.62 18.70
CA THR A 279 -14.63 8.66 17.60
C THR A 279 -15.94 7.89 17.70
N MET A 280 -16.32 7.44 18.90
CA MET A 280 -17.59 6.73 19.13
C MET A 280 -18.80 7.64 18.89
N GLU A 281 -18.78 8.88 19.36
CA GLU A 281 -19.83 9.86 19.11
C GLU A 281 -20.02 10.13 17.61
N ARG A 282 -18.92 10.22 16.87
CA ARG A 282 -18.95 10.39 15.41
C ARG A 282 -19.56 9.18 14.71
N ILE A 283 -19.23 7.95 15.12
CA ILE A 283 -19.86 6.73 14.62
C ILE A 283 -21.38 6.77 14.86
N GLU A 284 -21.80 7.06 16.08
CA GLU A 284 -23.21 7.09 16.43
C GLU A 284 -23.98 8.18 15.66
N LYS A 285 -23.38 9.34 15.48
CA LYS A 285 -23.95 10.41 14.64
C LYS A 285 -24.18 9.95 13.21
N ILE A 286 -23.20 9.24 12.61
CA ILE A 286 -23.33 8.71 11.25
C ILE A 286 -24.41 7.63 11.17
N LEU A 287 -24.51 6.76 12.18
CA LEU A 287 -25.60 5.78 12.27
C LEU A 287 -26.97 6.45 12.33
N ALA A 288 -27.11 7.50 13.13
CA ALA A 288 -28.34 8.29 13.24
C ALA A 288 -28.69 9.00 11.92
N GLU A 289 -27.72 9.64 11.25
CA GLU A 289 -27.92 10.25 9.92
C GLU A 289 -28.46 9.25 8.88
N LYS A 290 -28.04 7.99 8.99
CA LYS A 290 -28.48 6.91 8.10
C LYS A 290 -29.72 6.15 8.60
N SER A 291 -30.31 6.59 9.71
CA SER A 291 -31.46 5.95 10.36
C SER A 291 -31.21 4.46 10.66
N ILE A 292 -29.99 4.11 11.09
CA ILE A 292 -29.61 2.76 11.46
C ILE A 292 -29.78 2.60 12.98
N PRO A 293 -30.62 1.66 13.46
CA PRO A 293 -30.82 1.46 14.88
C PRO A 293 -29.58 1.01 15.62
N VAL A 294 -29.29 1.61 16.77
CA VAL A 294 -28.31 1.15 17.75
C VAL A 294 -29.02 0.29 18.79
N PHE A 295 -28.61 -0.97 18.93
CA PHE A 295 -29.22 -1.93 19.85
C PHE A 295 -28.56 -1.90 21.23
N ALA A 296 -27.23 -1.73 21.30
CA ALA A 296 -26.50 -1.68 22.55
C ALA A 296 -25.24 -0.83 22.46
N ARG A 297 -24.79 -0.36 23.62
CA ARG A 297 -23.53 0.33 23.86
C ARG A 297 -22.84 -0.33 25.03
N ILE A 298 -21.57 -0.69 24.86
CA ILE A 298 -20.76 -1.33 25.89
C ILE A 298 -19.52 -0.47 26.10
N ASP A 299 -19.27 -0.08 27.35
CA ASP A 299 -18.05 0.61 27.74
C ASP A 299 -17.22 -0.33 28.62
N HIS A 300 -16.25 -0.98 27.98
CA HIS A 300 -15.37 -1.94 28.68
C HIS A 300 -14.45 -1.26 29.69
N GLY A 301 -13.99 -0.03 29.40
CA GLY A 301 -13.17 0.74 30.34
C GLY A 301 -13.94 1.08 31.62
N LYS A 302 -15.23 1.46 31.48
CA LYS A 302 -16.11 1.67 32.65
C LYS A 302 -16.34 0.37 33.41
N ASN A 303 -16.69 -0.71 32.71
CA ASN A 303 -16.94 -2.02 33.32
C ASN A 303 -15.71 -2.54 34.08
N ALA A 304 -14.52 -2.33 33.54
CA ALA A 304 -13.27 -2.72 34.22
C ALA A 304 -13.09 -1.94 35.53
N ARG A 305 -13.29 -0.61 35.53
CA ARG A 305 -13.20 0.22 36.74
C ARG A 305 -14.22 -0.22 37.80
N GLU A 306 -15.44 -0.55 37.41
CA GLU A 306 -16.47 -1.06 38.31
C GLU A 306 -16.09 -2.43 38.90
N ALA A 307 -15.28 -3.22 38.19
CA ALA A 307 -14.73 -4.48 38.65
C ALA A 307 -13.39 -4.33 39.44
N GLY A 308 -12.93 -3.10 39.68
CA GLY A 308 -11.66 -2.85 40.38
C GLY A 308 -10.40 -3.08 39.53
N LEU A 309 -10.56 -3.04 38.18
CA LEU A 309 -9.46 -3.23 37.23
C LEU A 309 -9.21 -1.94 36.44
N GLU A 310 -7.99 -1.77 35.96
CA GLU A 310 -7.61 -0.68 35.08
C GLU A 310 -7.35 -1.20 33.66
N MET A 311 -7.89 -0.50 32.68
CA MET A 311 -7.61 -0.73 31.25
C MET A 311 -7.76 0.59 30.47
N PRO A 312 -7.07 0.72 29.31
CA PRO A 312 -7.29 1.84 28.39
C PRO A 312 -8.77 1.94 27.96
N PRO A 313 -9.22 3.12 27.53
CA PRO A 313 -10.57 3.30 26.99
C PRO A 313 -10.88 2.27 25.89
N SER A 314 -12.03 1.62 26.01
CA SER A 314 -12.52 0.67 25.00
C SER A 314 -14.04 0.62 25.01
N LYS A 315 -14.65 0.87 23.85
CA LYS A 315 -16.10 0.96 23.69
C LYS A 315 -16.56 0.15 22.48
N VAL A 316 -17.76 -0.41 22.55
CA VAL A 316 -18.39 -1.14 21.45
C VAL A 316 -19.81 -0.61 21.23
N VAL A 317 -20.14 -0.36 19.96
CA VAL A 317 -21.52 -0.10 19.54
C VAL A 317 -22.03 -1.28 18.73
N ILE A 318 -23.24 -1.76 19.06
CA ILE A 318 -23.95 -2.84 18.39
C ILE A 318 -25.15 -2.24 17.65
N PHE A 319 -25.22 -2.45 16.35
CA PHE A 319 -26.19 -1.79 15.49
C PHE A 319 -26.58 -2.64 14.29
N GLY A 320 -27.66 -2.29 13.61
CA GLY A 320 -28.05 -2.97 12.39
C GLY A 320 -29.49 -2.69 11.99
N SER A 321 -29.87 -3.20 10.84
CA SER A 321 -31.25 -3.16 10.34
C SER A 321 -31.88 -4.54 10.43
N PRO A 322 -32.96 -4.73 11.23
CA PRO A 322 -33.65 -6.01 11.28
C PRO A 322 -34.06 -6.52 9.90
N LYS A 323 -34.53 -5.63 9.02
CA LYS A 323 -34.92 -5.97 7.66
C LYS A 323 -33.76 -6.58 6.83
N VAL A 324 -32.56 -6.03 7.00
CA VAL A 324 -31.36 -6.53 6.26
C VAL A 324 -30.85 -7.83 6.88
N GLY A 325 -30.72 -7.87 8.21
CA GLY A 325 -30.23 -9.06 8.92
C GLY A 325 -31.15 -10.27 8.74
N THR A 326 -32.46 -10.08 8.74
CA THR A 326 -33.42 -11.17 8.51
C THR A 326 -33.21 -11.86 7.16
N ASN A 327 -32.94 -11.11 6.09
CA ASN A 327 -32.68 -11.71 4.78
C ASN A 327 -31.46 -12.65 4.78
N LEU A 328 -30.42 -12.34 5.55
CA LEU A 328 -29.26 -13.22 5.70
C LEU A 328 -29.59 -14.46 6.55
N MET A 329 -30.33 -14.27 7.65
CA MET A 329 -30.72 -15.34 8.56
C MET A 329 -31.75 -16.31 7.97
N LEU A 330 -32.60 -15.86 7.04
CA LEU A 330 -33.51 -16.73 6.31
C LEU A 330 -32.78 -17.74 5.42
N GLU A 331 -31.65 -17.34 4.84
CA GLU A 331 -30.81 -18.24 4.04
C GLU A 331 -29.97 -19.17 4.93
N ASN A 332 -29.32 -18.60 5.95
CA ASN A 332 -28.56 -19.40 6.92
C ASN A 332 -28.77 -18.85 8.35
N PRO A 333 -29.60 -19.53 9.18
CA PRO A 333 -29.87 -19.09 10.55
C PRO A 333 -28.62 -19.00 11.44
N GLY A 334 -27.57 -19.77 11.14
CA GLY A 334 -26.31 -19.77 11.89
C GLY A 334 -25.61 -18.41 11.91
N ILE A 335 -25.82 -17.56 10.88
CA ILE A 335 -25.22 -16.22 10.81
C ILE A 335 -25.75 -15.28 11.93
N ALA A 336 -26.79 -15.68 12.65
CA ALA A 336 -27.33 -14.91 13.79
C ALA A 336 -26.26 -14.68 14.89
N THR A 337 -25.23 -15.51 14.99
CA THR A 337 -24.11 -15.34 15.93
C THR A 337 -23.24 -14.13 15.59
N GLU A 338 -23.23 -13.70 14.33
CA GLU A 338 -22.46 -12.57 13.82
C GLU A 338 -23.27 -11.27 13.70
N LEU A 339 -24.56 -11.38 13.90
CA LEU A 339 -25.51 -10.27 13.84
C LEU A 339 -26.12 -9.98 15.22
N PRO A 340 -26.42 -8.72 15.56
CA PRO A 340 -26.22 -7.48 14.79
C PRO A 340 -24.74 -7.12 14.60
N LEU A 341 -24.47 -6.21 13.65
CA LEU A 341 -23.12 -5.72 13.39
C LEU A 341 -22.56 -4.98 14.61
N ARG A 342 -21.24 -4.99 14.76
CA ARG A 342 -20.52 -4.33 15.85
C ARG A 342 -19.32 -3.54 15.34
N ILE A 343 -19.05 -2.41 15.97
CA ILE A 343 -17.81 -1.64 15.81
C ILE A 343 -17.24 -1.43 17.21
N ALA A 344 -15.97 -1.72 17.38
CA ALA A 344 -15.23 -1.38 18.58
C ALA A 344 -14.29 -0.20 18.34
N VAL A 345 -14.15 0.67 19.34
CA VAL A 345 -13.18 1.77 19.39
C VAL A 345 -12.38 1.63 20.67
N TRP A 346 -11.06 1.60 20.57
CA TRP A 346 -10.18 1.34 21.71
C TRP A 346 -8.85 2.07 21.55
N GLU A 347 -8.19 2.33 22.70
CA GLU A 347 -6.87 2.95 22.77
C GLU A 347 -5.81 1.87 23.04
N ASP A 348 -4.69 1.92 22.31
CA ASP A 348 -3.56 1.03 22.55
C ASP A 348 -2.63 1.59 23.63
N LYS A 349 -1.55 0.85 23.92
CA LYS A 349 -0.57 1.22 24.95
C LYS A 349 0.24 2.46 24.58
N GLU A 350 0.32 2.77 23.32
CA GLU A 350 1.00 3.93 22.75
C GLU A 350 0.11 5.18 22.73
N GLY A 351 -1.17 5.05 23.12
CA GLY A 351 -2.15 6.15 23.15
C GLY A 351 -2.81 6.40 21.78
N SER A 352 -2.63 5.51 20.81
CA SER A 352 -3.33 5.59 19.52
C SER A 352 -4.75 5.02 19.64
N THR A 353 -5.71 5.69 19.02
CA THR A 353 -7.10 5.24 18.97
C THR A 353 -7.36 4.41 17.73
N TRP A 354 -7.91 3.22 17.92
CA TRP A 354 -8.23 2.27 16.86
C TRP A 354 -9.73 2.01 16.76
N ILE A 355 -10.18 1.78 15.53
CA ILE A 355 -11.53 1.31 15.22
C ILE A 355 -11.41 -0.07 14.60
N SER A 356 -12.17 -1.04 15.09
CA SER A 356 -12.24 -2.37 14.51
C SER A 356 -13.68 -2.80 14.22
N PHE A 357 -13.88 -3.52 13.12
CA PHE A 357 -15.15 -4.10 12.73
C PHE A 357 -14.97 -5.35 11.86
N PRO A 358 -15.96 -6.29 11.87
CA PRO A 358 -15.83 -7.56 11.18
C PRO A 358 -15.72 -7.45 9.66
N HIS A 359 -14.96 -8.35 9.06
CA HIS A 359 -14.96 -8.59 7.63
C HIS A 359 -16.26 -9.26 7.17
N MET A 360 -17.20 -8.49 6.69
CA MET A 360 -18.51 -9.02 6.26
C MET A 360 -18.40 -10.06 5.16
N GLU A 361 -17.42 -9.94 4.27
CA GLU A 361 -17.18 -10.90 3.19
C GLU A 361 -16.76 -12.28 3.72
N LYS A 362 -15.94 -12.32 4.77
CA LYS A 362 -15.51 -13.57 5.40
C LYS A 362 -16.65 -14.23 6.16
N ILE A 363 -17.39 -13.43 6.93
CA ILE A 363 -18.60 -13.88 7.59
C ILE A 363 -19.56 -14.46 6.54
N ALA A 364 -19.87 -13.71 5.50
CA ALA A 364 -20.81 -14.15 4.46
C ALA A 364 -20.36 -15.45 3.81
N ARG A 365 -19.07 -15.60 3.50
CA ARG A 365 -18.51 -16.84 2.93
C ARG A 365 -18.58 -18.01 3.90
N ALA A 366 -18.28 -17.81 5.18
CA ALA A 366 -18.32 -18.84 6.19
C ALA A 366 -19.73 -19.44 6.35
N TYR A 367 -20.76 -18.64 6.10
CA TYR A 367 -22.15 -19.03 6.18
C TYR A 367 -22.82 -19.32 4.81
N GLY A 368 -22.06 -19.24 3.70
CA GLY A 368 -22.55 -19.52 2.35
C GLY A 368 -23.53 -18.48 1.80
N VAL A 369 -23.46 -17.24 2.29
CA VAL A 369 -24.39 -16.14 1.91
C VAL A 369 -23.68 -15.01 1.15
N GLU A 370 -22.45 -15.22 0.68
CA GLU A 370 -21.59 -14.19 0.06
C GLU A 370 -22.18 -13.56 -1.20
N ASN A 371 -23.04 -14.29 -1.91
CA ASN A 371 -23.68 -13.83 -3.14
C ASN A 371 -25.02 -13.12 -2.91
N LEU A 372 -25.47 -13.02 -1.67
CA LEU A 372 -26.73 -12.33 -1.37
C LEU A 372 -26.61 -10.82 -1.54
N PRO A 373 -27.65 -10.15 -2.09
CA PRO A 373 -27.65 -8.72 -2.37
C PRO A 373 -27.23 -7.81 -1.20
N PRO A 374 -27.54 -8.11 0.10
CA PRO A 374 -27.18 -7.25 1.22
C PRO A 374 -25.67 -7.19 1.55
N VAL A 375 -24.87 -8.19 1.16
CA VAL A 375 -23.48 -8.33 1.62
C VAL A 375 -22.61 -7.16 1.15
N ALA A 376 -22.62 -6.85 -0.14
CA ALA A 376 -21.82 -5.75 -0.69
C ALA A 376 -22.21 -4.36 -0.12
N PRO A 377 -23.49 -3.99 -0.02
CA PRO A 377 -23.93 -2.78 0.66
C PRO A 377 -23.51 -2.69 2.13
N ILE A 378 -23.56 -3.79 2.90
CA ILE A 378 -23.12 -3.80 4.31
C ILE A 378 -21.62 -3.46 4.39
N ARG A 379 -20.80 -4.12 3.56
CA ARG A 379 -19.37 -3.81 3.49
C ARG A 379 -19.09 -2.35 3.21
N GLN A 380 -19.75 -1.79 2.20
CA GLN A 380 -19.58 -0.38 1.83
C GLN A 380 -20.05 0.58 2.95
N LEU A 381 -21.13 0.21 3.63
CA LEU A 381 -21.65 0.95 4.77
C LEU A 381 -20.62 1.01 5.91
N LEU A 382 -20.07 -0.13 6.32
CA LEU A 382 -19.08 -0.22 7.40
C LEU A 382 -17.83 0.62 7.09
N ARG A 383 -17.28 0.49 5.89
CA ARG A 383 -16.14 1.30 5.45
C ARG A 383 -16.47 2.81 5.47
N ASN A 384 -17.64 3.20 4.97
CA ASN A 384 -18.04 4.60 4.96
C ASN A 384 -18.23 5.17 6.37
N ILE A 385 -18.84 4.41 7.30
CA ILE A 385 -18.98 4.82 8.69
C ILE A 385 -17.60 5.06 9.30
N VAL A 386 -16.72 4.10 9.18
CA VAL A 386 -15.41 4.12 9.84
C VAL A 386 -14.49 5.17 9.23
N SER A 387 -14.38 5.26 7.91
CA SER A 387 -13.54 6.28 7.29
C SER A 387 -13.98 7.71 7.64
N ARG A 388 -15.29 7.97 7.72
CA ARG A 388 -15.82 9.27 8.14
C ARG A 388 -15.62 9.55 9.63
N ALA A 389 -15.78 8.54 10.48
CA ALA A 389 -15.62 8.68 11.92
C ALA A 389 -14.15 8.87 12.32
N ALA A 390 -13.27 8.10 11.73
CA ALA A 390 -11.81 8.17 11.97
C ALA A 390 -11.14 9.38 11.31
N ASN A 391 -11.82 10.07 10.38
CA ASN A 391 -11.25 11.06 9.48
C ASN A 391 -10.10 10.50 8.62
N VAL A 392 -10.28 9.28 8.12
CA VAL A 392 -9.37 8.59 7.21
C VAL A 392 -9.93 8.50 5.79
N TYR A 393 -9.06 8.32 4.82
CA TYR A 393 -9.37 8.26 3.39
C TYR A 393 -9.87 6.88 2.96
#